data_a5dcc910c884c1c05c838ced528cf32b
#
_entry.id   a5dcc910c884c1c05c838ced528cf32b
#
_cell.length_a   1.000
_cell.length_b   1.000
_cell.length_c   1.000
_cell.angle_alpha   90.00
_cell.angle_beta   90.00
_cell.angle_gamma   90.00
#
_symmetry.space_group_name_H-M   'P 1'
#
loop_
_entity.id
_entity.type
_entity.pdbx_description
1 polymer ?
#
loop_
_entity_poly.entity_id
_entity_poly.type
_entity_poly.pdbx_seq_one_letter_code
_entity_poly.pdbx_strand_id
1 'polypeptide(L)'
;DWITGWFLKDWTYGEEGNNLKLGWDLKKESWPKSYLNTSWGKCLPHIIKSGKIIGQVNFDLAERFNLNKKLILISGTTDSNASVIAAGLGKEDGLTVLGTTIVVKKIIDNPIKKQGITNHRVNGNWICGGASNAGCGILSQFFSDLEIKELSRQINPSKNTSLNLLP
;
A
#
# COMPACT_ATOMS: atom_id res chain seq x y z
N ASP A 1 -10.26 -4.48 4.74
CA ASP A 1 -11.71 -4.56 4.42
C ASP A 1 -12.46 -5.43 5.43
N TRP A 2 -11.96 -6.64 5.79
CA TRP A 2 -12.68 -7.56 6.71
C TRP A 2 -12.96 -6.94 8.09
N ILE A 3 -11.95 -6.33 8.73
CA ILE A 3 -12.11 -5.68 10.05
C ILE A 3 -13.12 -4.53 9.95
N THR A 4 -13.04 -3.72 8.91
CA THR A 4 -13.98 -2.61 8.65
C THR A 4 -15.41 -3.14 8.54
N GLY A 5 -15.60 -4.21 7.74
CA GLY A 5 -16.89 -4.86 7.60
C GLY A 5 -17.42 -5.40 8.93
N TRP A 6 -16.53 -5.92 9.79
CA TRP A 6 -16.90 -6.39 11.11
C TRP A 6 -17.41 -5.25 12.01
N PHE A 7 -16.75 -4.08 12.00
CA PHE A 7 -17.18 -2.90 12.75
C PHE A 7 -18.49 -2.28 12.23
N LEU A 8 -18.73 -2.37 10.92
CA LEU A 8 -19.96 -1.87 10.30
C LEU A 8 -21.12 -2.88 10.37
N LYS A 9 -20.80 -4.18 10.56
CA LYS A 9 -21.71 -5.30 10.25
C LYS A 9 -22.16 -5.31 8.79
N ASP A 10 -21.25 -4.81 7.91
CA ASP A 10 -21.47 -4.72 6.47
C ASP A 10 -20.14 -4.94 5.73
N TRP A 11 -20.06 -5.99 4.92
CA TRP A 11 -18.88 -6.39 4.13
C TRP A 11 -18.96 -5.98 2.67
N THR A 12 -19.89 -5.10 2.32
CA THR A 12 -20.09 -4.66 0.93
C THR A 12 -19.08 -3.64 0.45
N TYR A 13 -18.23 -3.12 1.32
CA TYR A 13 -17.24 -2.09 0.99
C TYR A 13 -15.82 -2.62 0.97
N GLY A 14 -15.03 -2.11 0.02
CA GLY A 14 -13.60 -2.35 -0.08
C GLY A 14 -12.82 -1.07 -0.38
N GLU A 15 -11.56 -1.02 0.02
CA GLU A 15 -10.68 0.12 -0.26
C GLU A 15 -9.95 -0.10 -1.59
N GLU A 16 -9.79 0.97 -2.38
CA GLU A 16 -9.27 0.90 -3.74
C GLU A 16 -7.87 0.28 -3.86
N GLY A 17 -6.95 0.59 -2.95
CA GLY A 17 -5.58 0.07 -2.96
C GLY A 17 -5.51 -1.42 -2.58
N ASN A 18 -6.32 -1.85 -1.61
CA ASN A 18 -6.42 -3.24 -1.21
C ASN A 18 -6.99 -4.13 -2.32
N ASN A 19 -7.88 -3.59 -3.14
CA ASN A 19 -8.59 -4.33 -4.17
C ASN A 19 -7.88 -4.34 -5.54
N LEU A 20 -6.72 -3.68 -5.68
CA LEU A 20 -5.89 -3.76 -6.88
C LEU A 20 -5.48 -5.18 -7.22
N LYS A 21 -5.07 -5.97 -6.22
CA LYS A 21 -4.67 -7.37 -6.42
C LYS A 21 -5.86 -8.27 -6.79
N LEU A 22 -7.06 -7.88 -6.42
CA LEU A 22 -8.28 -8.55 -6.84
C LEU A 22 -8.69 -8.17 -8.27
N GLY A 23 -8.10 -7.12 -8.85
CA GLY A 23 -8.33 -6.72 -10.23
C GLY A 23 -9.13 -5.43 -10.40
N TRP A 24 -9.31 -4.63 -9.34
CA TRP A 24 -9.91 -3.30 -9.48
C TRP A 24 -9.09 -2.41 -10.41
N ASP A 25 -9.72 -1.83 -11.42
CA ASP A 25 -9.07 -0.87 -12.34
C ASP A 25 -9.19 0.54 -11.77
N LEU A 26 -8.09 1.03 -11.16
CA LEU A 26 -8.04 2.38 -10.58
C LEU A 26 -8.30 3.50 -11.59
N LYS A 27 -7.93 3.31 -12.86
CA LYS A 27 -8.09 4.34 -13.89
C LYS A 27 -9.53 4.43 -14.36
N LYS A 28 -10.17 3.27 -14.56
CA LYS A 28 -11.57 3.19 -15.00
C LYS A 28 -12.55 3.26 -13.84
N GLU A 29 -12.06 3.15 -12.60
CA GLU A 29 -12.86 3.05 -11.39
C GLU A 29 -13.96 1.99 -11.53
N SER A 30 -13.59 0.81 -12.00
CA SER A 30 -14.52 -0.28 -12.30
C SER A 30 -13.90 -1.66 -12.16
N TRP A 31 -14.74 -2.64 -11.90
CA TRP A 31 -14.38 -4.04 -12.01
C TRP A 31 -14.33 -4.49 -13.46
N PRO A 32 -13.47 -5.45 -13.83
CA PRO A 32 -13.47 -6.05 -15.16
C PRO A 32 -14.83 -6.68 -15.49
N LYS A 33 -15.33 -6.47 -16.71
CA LYS A 33 -16.59 -7.08 -17.16
C LYS A 33 -16.58 -8.61 -17.03
N SER A 34 -15.42 -9.23 -17.25
CA SER A 34 -15.25 -10.68 -17.08
C SER A 34 -15.55 -11.14 -15.64
N TYR A 35 -15.30 -10.31 -14.64
CA TYR A 35 -15.61 -10.61 -13.24
C TYR A 35 -17.09 -10.40 -12.93
N LEU A 36 -17.64 -9.28 -13.39
CA LEU A 36 -19.06 -8.96 -13.19
C LEU A 36 -20.00 -10.01 -13.79
N ASN A 37 -19.58 -10.67 -14.86
CA ASN A 37 -20.35 -11.71 -15.56
C ASN A 37 -20.23 -13.11 -14.91
N THR A 38 -19.52 -13.24 -13.80
CA THR A 38 -19.40 -14.52 -13.07
C THR A 38 -20.50 -14.66 -12.01
N SER A 39 -20.72 -15.87 -11.52
CA SER A 39 -21.66 -16.15 -10.42
C SER A 39 -21.26 -15.42 -9.12
N TRP A 40 -20.00 -15.15 -8.91
CA TRP A 40 -19.45 -14.43 -7.75
C TRP A 40 -19.30 -12.91 -7.98
N GLY A 41 -19.54 -12.42 -9.19
CA GLY A 41 -19.44 -10.99 -9.51
C GLY A 41 -20.27 -10.09 -8.59
N LYS A 42 -21.42 -10.58 -8.13
CA LYS A 42 -22.27 -9.91 -7.13
C LYS A 42 -21.64 -9.79 -5.72
N CYS A 43 -20.57 -10.55 -5.45
CA CYS A 43 -19.85 -10.50 -4.17
C CYS A 43 -18.69 -9.50 -4.20
N LEU A 44 -18.41 -8.87 -5.34
CA LEU A 44 -17.37 -7.85 -5.43
C LEU A 44 -17.80 -6.61 -4.62
N PRO A 45 -16.88 -6.04 -3.83
CA PRO A 45 -17.22 -4.91 -2.99
C PRO A 45 -17.44 -3.61 -3.78
N HIS A 46 -18.23 -2.72 -3.21
CA HIS A 46 -18.26 -1.32 -3.62
C HIS A 46 -16.95 -0.65 -3.18
N ILE A 47 -16.22 -0.10 -4.13
CA ILE A 47 -14.90 0.46 -3.86
C ILE A 47 -14.99 1.89 -3.38
N ILE A 48 -14.38 2.13 -2.24
CA ILE A 48 -14.27 3.43 -1.59
C ILE A 48 -12.82 3.93 -1.70
N LYS A 49 -12.65 5.21 -2.01
CA LYS A 49 -11.32 5.85 -2.05
C LYS A 49 -10.75 6.00 -0.65
N SER A 50 -9.43 5.89 -0.52
CA SER A 50 -8.73 6.12 0.75
C SER A 50 -9.12 7.46 1.39
N GLY A 51 -9.30 7.47 2.71
CA GLY A 51 -9.64 8.66 3.48
C GLY A 51 -11.10 9.07 3.44
N LYS A 52 -11.99 8.29 2.84
CA LYS A 52 -13.44 8.57 2.80
C LYS A 52 -14.16 7.86 3.94
N ILE A 53 -15.19 8.52 4.44
CA ILE A 53 -16.10 7.91 5.44
C ILE A 53 -16.85 6.76 4.77
N ILE A 54 -16.82 5.59 5.41
CA ILE A 54 -17.55 4.40 4.98
C ILE A 54 -18.88 4.33 5.72
N GLY A 55 -18.87 4.60 7.03
CA GLY A 55 -20.07 4.53 7.84
C GLY A 55 -19.79 4.79 9.32
N GLN A 56 -20.76 4.49 10.15
CA GLN A 56 -20.68 4.59 11.60
C GLN A 56 -20.55 3.19 12.20
N VAL A 57 -19.84 3.07 13.32
CA VAL A 57 -19.71 1.80 14.04
C VAL A 57 -21.08 1.22 14.37
N ASN A 58 -21.22 -0.10 14.23
CA ASN A 58 -22.42 -0.79 14.64
C ASN A 58 -22.67 -0.60 16.15
N PHE A 59 -23.91 -0.35 16.52
CA PHE A 59 -24.31 -0.01 17.88
C PHE A 59 -23.90 -1.07 18.90
N ASP A 60 -24.20 -2.35 18.61
CA ASP A 60 -23.90 -3.46 19.55
C ASP A 60 -22.40 -3.62 19.78
N LEU A 61 -21.60 -3.36 18.75
CA LEU A 61 -20.13 -3.38 18.87
C LEU A 61 -19.62 -2.19 19.66
N ALA A 62 -20.20 -1.02 19.47
CA ALA A 62 -19.85 0.16 20.26
C ALA A 62 -20.12 -0.09 21.74
N GLU A 63 -21.25 -0.68 22.11
CA GLU A 63 -21.55 -1.05 23.49
C GLU A 63 -20.58 -2.13 24.01
N ARG A 64 -20.40 -3.22 23.25
CA ARG A 64 -19.55 -4.34 23.66
C ARG A 64 -18.10 -3.93 23.95
N PHE A 65 -17.55 -2.97 23.19
CA PHE A 65 -16.17 -2.51 23.31
C PHE A 65 -16.04 -1.14 23.99
N ASN A 66 -17.11 -0.62 24.56
CA ASN A 66 -17.15 0.69 25.21
C ASN A 66 -16.60 1.80 24.30
N LEU A 67 -16.99 1.79 23.02
CA LEU A 67 -16.62 2.78 22.04
C LEU A 67 -17.66 3.90 21.97
N ASN A 68 -17.23 5.07 21.48
CA ASN A 68 -18.19 6.13 21.19
C ASN A 68 -19.18 5.66 20.10
N LYS A 69 -20.48 5.70 20.41
CA LYS A 69 -21.53 5.28 19.47
C LYS A 69 -21.58 6.09 18.18
N LYS A 70 -20.97 7.28 18.17
CA LYS A 70 -20.84 8.14 16.99
C LYS A 70 -19.49 7.95 16.25
N LEU A 71 -18.71 6.91 16.60
CA LEU A 71 -17.46 6.59 15.94
C LEU A 71 -17.70 6.35 14.46
N ILE A 72 -17.00 7.11 13.62
CA ILE A 72 -17.01 6.94 12.17
C ILE A 72 -15.86 6.05 11.73
N LEU A 73 -16.11 5.20 10.73
CA LEU A 73 -15.10 4.41 10.07
C LEU A 73 -14.70 5.08 8.76
N ILE A 74 -13.40 5.22 8.59
CA ILE A 74 -12.80 5.85 7.42
C ILE A 74 -12.05 4.77 6.65
N SER A 75 -12.17 4.81 5.32
CA SER A 75 -11.40 3.95 4.45
C SER A 75 -9.90 4.22 4.64
N GLY A 76 -9.16 3.18 4.97
CA GLY A 76 -7.72 3.25 5.14
C GLY A 76 -6.97 3.21 3.81
N THR A 77 -5.74 2.73 3.89
CA THR A 77 -4.93 2.40 2.72
C THR A 77 -3.95 1.29 3.08
N THR A 78 -3.14 0.82 2.12
CA THR A 78 -2.09 -0.17 2.40
C THR A 78 -0.93 0.48 3.18
N ASP A 79 -0.20 -0.32 3.98
CA ASP A 79 1.00 0.10 4.72
C ASP A 79 2.01 0.84 3.84
N SER A 80 2.26 0.28 2.67
CA SER A 80 3.16 0.84 1.66
C SER A 80 2.68 2.21 1.11
N ASN A 81 1.38 2.47 1.04
CA ASN A 81 0.84 3.78 0.67
C ASN A 81 0.82 4.73 1.86
N ALA A 82 0.55 4.22 3.06
CA ALA A 82 0.62 5.00 4.29
C ALA A 82 2.01 5.59 4.52
N SER A 83 3.09 4.85 4.16
CA SER A 83 4.46 5.35 4.24
C SER A 83 4.71 6.60 3.37
N VAL A 84 4.04 6.72 2.23
CA VAL A 84 4.12 7.92 1.37
C VAL A 84 3.49 9.14 2.07
N ILE A 85 2.34 8.93 2.72
CA ILE A 85 1.67 9.98 3.49
C ILE A 85 2.55 10.39 4.67
N ALA A 86 3.06 9.40 5.42
CA ALA A 86 3.89 9.64 6.60
C ALA A 86 5.19 10.38 6.28
N ALA A 87 5.78 10.12 5.11
CA ALA A 87 6.97 10.81 4.63
C ALA A 87 6.71 12.24 4.14
N GLY A 88 5.44 12.63 3.98
CA GLY A 88 5.07 13.97 3.51
C GLY A 88 5.59 14.30 2.11
N LEU A 89 5.62 13.31 1.20
CA LEU A 89 6.17 13.48 -0.15
C LEU A 89 5.53 14.65 -0.89
N GLY A 90 6.37 15.54 -1.43
CA GLY A 90 6.01 16.50 -2.47
C GLY A 90 6.06 15.87 -3.87
N LYS A 91 5.59 16.60 -4.89
CA LYS A 91 5.58 16.11 -6.28
C LYS A 91 6.99 15.87 -6.86
N GLU A 92 7.97 16.63 -6.40
CA GLU A 92 9.35 16.51 -6.88
C GLU A 92 10.18 15.48 -6.10
N ASP A 93 9.61 14.97 -5.00
CA ASP A 93 10.30 14.03 -4.13
C ASP A 93 10.15 12.59 -4.61
N GLY A 94 11.10 11.75 -4.18
CA GLY A 94 11.03 10.30 -4.25
C GLY A 94 11.15 9.68 -2.86
N LEU A 95 10.41 8.64 -2.61
CA LEU A 95 10.53 7.84 -1.39
C LEU A 95 11.21 6.52 -1.71
N THR A 96 12.31 6.23 -1.02
CA THR A 96 12.92 4.90 -1.01
C THR A 96 12.71 4.28 0.36
N VAL A 97 12.05 3.15 0.41
CA VAL A 97 11.89 2.34 1.63
C VAL A 97 12.89 1.19 1.56
N LEU A 98 13.82 1.18 2.52
CA LEU A 98 14.84 0.14 2.66
C LEU A 98 14.40 -0.84 3.75
N GLY A 99 13.85 -1.95 3.34
CA GLY A 99 13.46 -3.05 4.20
C GLY A 99 14.07 -4.36 3.69
N THR A 100 13.45 -5.48 3.99
CA THR A 100 13.79 -6.79 3.38
C THR A 100 13.80 -6.69 1.86
N THR A 101 12.87 -5.90 1.31
CA THR A 101 12.83 -5.48 -0.09
C THR A 101 13.10 -3.97 -0.18
N ILE A 102 13.57 -3.50 -1.34
CA ILE A 102 13.63 -2.07 -1.65
C ILE A 102 12.36 -1.70 -2.41
N VAL A 103 11.70 -0.63 -1.98
CA VAL A 103 10.54 -0.05 -2.67
C VAL A 103 10.82 1.41 -2.97
N VAL A 104 10.67 1.81 -4.23
CA VAL A 104 10.80 3.21 -4.64
C VAL A 104 9.43 3.72 -5.07
N LYS A 105 9.05 4.91 -4.61
CA LYS A 105 7.78 5.55 -4.94
C LYS A 105 7.96 7.01 -5.29
N LYS A 106 7.14 7.50 -6.22
CA LYS A 106 7.05 8.91 -6.60
C LYS A 106 5.60 9.30 -6.88
N ILE A 107 5.24 10.52 -6.49
CA ILE A 107 3.95 11.12 -6.89
C ILE A 107 4.05 11.51 -8.36
N ILE A 108 3.00 11.22 -9.13
CA ILE A 108 2.89 11.50 -10.57
C ILE A 108 1.51 12.07 -10.89
N ASP A 109 1.41 12.77 -12.01
CA ASP A 109 0.13 13.33 -12.43
C ASP A 109 -0.76 12.28 -13.14
N ASN A 110 -0.15 11.32 -13.85
CA ASN A 110 -0.87 10.28 -14.58
C ASN A 110 -0.21 8.91 -14.38
N PRO A 111 -0.98 7.81 -14.34
CA PRO A 111 -0.44 6.47 -14.17
C PRO A 111 0.44 6.06 -15.35
N ILE A 112 1.55 5.40 -15.05
CA ILE A 112 2.56 4.94 -16.02
C ILE A 112 2.31 3.47 -16.34
N LYS A 113 2.15 3.15 -17.62
CA LYS A 113 2.07 1.76 -18.09
C LYS A 113 3.46 1.29 -18.55
N LYS A 114 4.21 0.68 -17.65
CA LYS A 114 5.53 0.11 -17.93
C LYS A 114 5.74 -1.13 -17.07
N GLN A 115 6.42 -2.14 -17.63
CA GLN A 115 6.76 -3.35 -16.89
C GLN A 115 7.57 -3.01 -15.63
N GLY A 116 7.27 -3.66 -14.51
CA GLY A 116 7.92 -3.41 -13.22
C GLY A 116 7.43 -2.16 -12.48
N ILE A 117 6.58 -1.33 -13.11
CA ILE A 117 5.96 -0.18 -12.47
C ILE A 117 4.55 -0.53 -12.02
N THR A 118 4.27 -0.30 -10.77
CA THR A 118 2.94 -0.36 -10.18
C THR A 118 2.40 1.06 -9.99
N ASN A 119 1.09 1.22 -10.17
CA ASN A 119 0.42 2.48 -9.90
C ASN A 119 -0.56 2.29 -8.75
N HIS A 120 -0.57 3.26 -7.86
CA HIS A 120 -1.48 3.34 -6.72
C HIS A 120 -2.12 4.73 -6.69
N ARG A 121 -3.14 4.88 -5.86
CA ARG A 121 -3.71 6.19 -5.59
C ARG A 121 -3.88 6.35 -4.08
N VAL A 122 -3.49 7.49 -3.53
CA VAL A 122 -3.69 7.83 -2.13
C VAL A 122 -3.92 9.32 -2.00
N ASN A 123 -4.89 9.71 -1.20
CA ASN A 123 -5.27 11.11 -1.00
C ASN A 123 -5.45 11.89 -2.32
N GLY A 124 -6.04 11.24 -3.33
CA GLY A 124 -6.28 11.83 -4.66
C GLY A 124 -5.07 11.90 -5.60
N ASN A 125 -3.86 11.62 -5.11
CA ASN A 125 -2.64 11.64 -5.93
C ASN A 125 -2.32 10.26 -6.49
N TRP A 126 -1.87 10.21 -7.75
CA TRP A 126 -1.27 9.03 -8.32
C TRP A 126 0.14 8.83 -7.78
N ILE A 127 0.46 7.59 -7.49
CA ILE A 127 1.79 7.17 -7.04
C ILE A 127 2.25 6.07 -7.97
N CYS A 128 3.40 6.23 -8.61
CA CYS A 128 4.08 5.12 -9.26
C CYS A 128 5.17 4.57 -8.34
N GLY A 129 5.49 3.31 -8.52
CA GLY A 129 6.57 2.70 -7.77
C GLY A 129 7.05 1.39 -8.40
N GLY A 130 8.20 0.97 -7.94
CA GLY A 130 8.77 -0.33 -8.22
C GLY A 130 9.32 -0.95 -6.95
N ALA A 131 9.45 -2.26 -6.94
CA ALA A 131 10.03 -3.01 -5.85
C ALA A 131 11.10 -3.97 -6.36
N SER A 132 12.13 -4.18 -5.57
CA SER A 132 13.17 -5.17 -5.81
C SER A 132 13.37 -6.03 -4.56
N ASN A 133 13.54 -7.32 -4.76
CA ASN A 133 13.91 -8.24 -3.68
C ASN A 133 15.39 -8.10 -3.26
N ALA A 134 16.20 -7.37 -4.02
CA ALA A 134 17.57 -7.01 -3.65
C ALA A 134 17.60 -5.91 -2.58
N GLY A 135 16.88 -6.12 -1.48
CA GLY A 135 16.85 -5.24 -0.32
C GLY A 135 17.79 -5.69 0.78
N CYS A 136 17.69 -5.05 1.93
CA CYS A 136 18.56 -5.33 3.08
C CYS A 136 18.44 -6.77 3.57
N GLY A 137 17.31 -7.44 3.34
CA GLY A 137 17.12 -8.83 3.73
C GLY A 137 18.05 -9.84 3.02
N ILE A 138 18.59 -9.48 1.86
CA ILE A 138 19.53 -10.36 1.18
C ILE A 138 20.88 -10.39 1.91
N LEU A 139 21.27 -9.29 2.56
CA LEU A 139 22.53 -9.22 3.32
C LEU A 139 22.54 -10.22 4.48
N SER A 140 21.40 -10.42 5.13
CA SER A 140 21.27 -11.37 6.24
C SER A 140 21.44 -12.84 5.83
N GLN A 141 21.46 -13.14 4.52
CA GLN A 141 21.79 -14.49 4.03
C GLN A 141 23.29 -14.73 3.99
N PHE A 142 24.11 -13.71 3.97
CA PHE A 142 25.58 -13.78 3.82
C PHE A 142 26.31 -13.33 5.08
N PHE A 143 25.71 -12.45 5.87
CA PHE A 143 26.32 -11.81 7.02
C PHE A 143 25.40 -11.88 8.24
N SER A 144 25.98 -12.10 9.41
CA SER A 144 25.31 -11.95 10.69
C SER A 144 25.04 -10.46 10.99
N ASP A 145 24.14 -10.18 11.91
CA ASP A 145 23.82 -8.80 12.34
C ASP A 145 25.05 -8.05 12.89
N LEU A 146 25.96 -8.78 13.56
CA LEU A 146 27.23 -8.22 14.07
C LEU A 146 28.14 -7.82 12.94
N GLU A 147 28.31 -8.67 11.93
CA GLU A 147 29.13 -8.39 10.74
C GLU A 147 28.54 -7.23 9.95
N ILE A 148 27.21 -7.20 9.74
CA ILE A 148 26.54 -6.07 9.06
C ILE A 148 26.82 -4.76 9.79
N LYS A 149 26.72 -4.76 11.13
CA LYS A 149 26.98 -3.59 11.96
C LYS A 149 28.42 -3.11 11.85
N GLU A 150 29.38 -4.02 11.85
CA GLU A 150 30.81 -3.69 11.73
C GLU A 150 31.15 -3.20 10.32
N LEU A 151 30.70 -3.88 9.27
CA LEU A 151 30.91 -3.48 7.88
C LEU A 151 30.25 -2.13 7.57
N SER A 152 29.06 -1.86 8.14
CA SER A 152 28.39 -0.58 7.96
C SER A 152 29.20 0.63 8.44
N ARG A 153 30.03 0.45 9.48
CA ARG A 153 30.92 1.51 9.98
C ARG A 153 32.05 1.84 9.01
N GLN A 154 32.40 0.92 8.12
CA GLN A 154 33.49 1.04 7.17
C GLN A 154 33.02 1.63 5.82
N ILE A 155 31.70 1.79 5.62
CA ILE A 155 31.13 2.36 4.40
C ILE A 155 31.49 3.84 4.29
N ASN A 156 32.07 4.21 3.16
CA ASN A 156 32.21 5.61 2.78
C ASN A 156 31.13 5.95 1.73
N PRO A 157 30.06 6.70 2.12
CA PRO A 157 28.95 7.01 1.21
C PRO A 157 29.35 7.84 -0.01
N SER A 158 30.46 8.55 0.07
CA SER A 158 30.97 9.39 -1.02
C SER A 158 31.78 8.60 -2.06
N LYS A 159 32.10 7.34 -1.79
CA LYS A 159 32.87 6.50 -2.70
C LYS A 159 31.94 5.65 -3.54
N ASN A 160 31.86 5.93 -4.82
CA ASN A 160 31.16 5.08 -5.76
C ASN A 160 31.86 3.71 -5.90
N THR A 161 31.06 2.67 -6.04
CA THR A 161 31.50 1.31 -6.32
C THR A 161 30.95 0.89 -7.68
N SER A 162 31.70 0.06 -8.41
CA SER A 162 31.25 -0.56 -9.65
C SER A 162 30.41 -1.81 -9.42
N LEU A 163 30.18 -2.19 -8.16
CA LEU A 163 29.39 -3.37 -7.82
C LEU A 163 27.91 -3.11 -8.03
N ASN A 164 27.24 -4.04 -8.69
CA ASN A 164 25.79 -4.07 -8.84
C ASN A 164 25.25 -5.32 -8.15
N LEU A 165 24.35 -5.13 -7.18
CA LEU A 165 23.63 -6.23 -6.57
C LEU A 165 22.35 -6.45 -7.36
N LEU A 166 22.26 -7.57 -8.03
CA LEU A 166 21.03 -8.04 -8.70
C LEU A 166 20.38 -9.12 -7.85
N PRO A 167 19.03 -9.14 -7.76
CA PRO A 167 18.29 -10.16 -7.02
C PRO A 167 18.40 -11.53 -7.68
#